data_4a72084e031b86da5b60fa9f66192d87
#
_entry.id   4a72084e031b86da5b60fa9f66192d87
#
_cell.length_a   1.000
_cell.length_b   1.000
_cell.length_c   1.000
_cell.angle_alpha   90.00
_cell.angle_beta   90.00
_cell.angle_gamma   90.00
#
_symmetry.space_group_name_H-M   'P 1'
#
loop_
_entity.id
_entity.type
_entity.pdbx_description
1 polymer ?
#
loop_
_entity_poly.entity_id
_entity_poly.type
_entity_poly.pdbx_seq_one_letter_code
_entity_poly.pdbx_strand_id
1 'polypeptide(L)'
;NPRVKVYLEWTSRKRFDLYELIRNLRPDCISGKDMVIPEEATRSFGIYRQEGDYTQSLAMPLWHWGRFYELLIRTIMDGTWKSDDKAPGKKAINYWWGMSAGVIDIICSKNIPNETKRLVDLLKQSIISGQFDVFSGVLSSQDGIVQDDPERSLTPDEIIKMDWLAENVIGSIPKTEELKEQ
;
A
#
# COMPACT_ATOMS: atom_id res chain seq x y z
N ASN A 1 0.51 8.61 -12.69
CA ASN A 1 0.83 9.95 -13.16
C ASN A 1 2.32 10.00 -13.53
N PRO A 2 2.70 10.14 -14.81
CA PRO A 2 4.08 10.10 -15.27
C PRO A 2 4.96 11.25 -14.72
N ARG A 3 4.37 12.25 -14.08
CA ARG A 3 5.11 13.35 -13.44
C ARG A 3 5.56 13.01 -12.02
N VAL A 4 5.02 11.97 -11.40
CA VAL A 4 5.41 11.52 -10.06
C VAL A 4 6.50 10.48 -10.21
N LYS A 5 7.67 10.72 -9.65
CA LYS A 5 8.75 9.73 -9.54
C LYS A 5 8.71 9.11 -8.15
N VAL A 6 8.75 7.78 -8.10
CA VAL A 6 8.79 7.02 -6.86
C VAL A 6 10.15 6.35 -6.76
N TYR A 7 10.92 6.67 -5.72
CA TYR A 7 12.20 6.01 -5.44
C TYR A 7 11.94 4.88 -4.46
N LEU A 8 12.26 3.65 -4.86
CA LEU A 8 12.13 2.46 -4.04
C LEU A 8 13.51 2.07 -3.50
N GLU A 9 13.66 2.17 -2.18
CA GLU A 9 14.88 1.79 -1.48
C GLU A 9 14.61 0.60 -0.56
N TRP A 10 15.42 -0.46 -0.73
CA TRP A 10 15.44 -1.61 0.14
C TRP A 10 16.67 -1.52 1.05
N THR A 11 16.43 -1.58 2.35
CA THR A 11 17.52 -1.41 3.30
C THR A 11 17.35 -2.26 4.55
N SER A 12 18.46 -2.62 5.17
CA SER A 12 18.44 -3.23 6.49
C SER A 12 18.40 -2.15 7.57
N ARG A 13 17.70 -2.41 8.68
CA ARG A 13 17.61 -1.49 9.84
C ARG A 13 18.96 -1.06 10.41
N LYS A 14 20.00 -1.87 10.25
CA LYS A 14 21.34 -1.63 10.83
C LYS A 14 22.20 -0.65 10.03
N ARG A 15 21.88 -0.40 8.76
CA ARG A 15 22.72 0.36 7.84
C ARG A 15 22.02 1.55 7.22
N PHE A 16 20.77 1.78 7.60
CA PHE A 16 19.96 2.81 6.96
C PHE A 16 20.13 4.16 7.65
N ASP A 17 20.67 5.12 6.92
CA ASP A 17 20.64 6.53 7.29
C ASP A 17 19.56 7.24 6.49
N LEU A 18 18.37 7.33 7.08
CA LEU A 18 17.22 8.01 6.49
C LEU A 18 17.52 9.50 6.21
N TYR A 19 18.27 10.15 7.08
CA TYR A 19 18.57 11.57 6.94
C TYR A 19 19.52 11.83 5.76
N GLU A 20 20.49 10.95 5.54
CA GLU A 20 21.36 11.03 4.37
C GLU A 20 20.56 10.84 3.09
N LEU A 21 19.68 9.85 3.02
CA LEU A 21 18.83 9.60 1.87
C LEU A 21 17.90 10.79 1.57
N ILE A 22 17.23 11.34 2.58
CA ILE A 22 16.38 12.52 2.44
C ILE A 22 17.17 13.72 1.94
N ARG A 23 18.37 13.94 2.48
CA ARG A 23 19.24 15.04 2.05
C ARG A 23 19.64 14.93 0.59
N ASN A 24 19.92 13.71 0.13
CA ASN A 24 20.36 13.45 -1.23
C ASN A 24 19.20 13.52 -2.23
N LEU A 25 18.07 12.89 -1.92
CA LEU A 25 16.91 12.80 -2.82
C LEU A 25 15.97 14.01 -2.73
N ARG A 26 15.92 14.68 -1.58
CA ARG A 26 15.00 15.80 -1.29
C ARG A 26 13.55 15.46 -1.70
N PRO A 27 12.98 14.37 -1.22
CA PRO A 27 11.65 13.94 -1.64
C PRO A 27 10.56 14.86 -1.08
N ASP A 28 9.47 15.05 -1.82
CA ASP A 28 8.29 15.77 -1.34
C ASP A 28 7.57 15.00 -0.24
N CYS A 29 7.53 13.68 -0.35
CA CYS A 29 6.92 12.77 0.62
C CYS A 29 7.75 11.50 0.77
N ILE A 30 7.66 10.89 1.95
CA ILE A 30 8.35 9.65 2.31
C ILE A 30 7.30 8.66 2.78
N SER A 31 7.39 7.41 2.35
CA SER A 31 6.56 6.32 2.83
C SER A 31 7.42 5.10 3.11
N GLY A 32 7.11 4.39 4.18
CA GLY A 32 7.86 3.17 4.50
C GLY A 32 7.23 2.39 5.64
N LYS A 33 7.60 1.12 5.71
CA LYS A 33 7.29 0.24 6.83
C LYS A 33 8.40 0.38 7.88
N ASP A 34 8.02 0.50 9.14
CA ASP A 34 8.96 0.58 10.26
C ASP A 34 9.97 1.76 10.15
N MET A 35 9.58 2.84 9.50
CA MET A 35 10.42 4.03 9.48
C MET A 35 10.68 4.48 10.92
N VAL A 36 11.95 4.52 11.31
CA VAL A 36 12.38 5.08 12.58
C VAL A 36 12.35 6.59 12.43
N ILE A 37 11.22 7.18 12.80
CA ILE A 37 11.11 8.61 13.01
C ILE A 37 11.60 8.88 14.41
N PRO A 38 12.33 9.98 14.66
CA PRO A 38 12.97 10.24 15.97
C PRO A 38 12.02 10.05 17.15
N GLU A 39 12.52 9.41 18.14
CA GLU A 39 12.14 9.08 19.51
C GLU A 39 10.66 9.03 19.93
N GLU A 40 9.73 9.74 19.29
CA GLU A 40 8.33 9.83 19.73
C GLU A 40 7.30 9.31 18.72
N ALA A 41 7.70 9.04 17.49
CA ALA A 41 6.75 8.58 16.48
C ALA A 41 6.60 7.07 16.53
N THR A 42 5.39 6.64 16.73
CA THR A 42 4.95 5.26 16.58
C THR A 42 5.43 4.70 15.23
N ARG A 43 6.01 3.51 15.26
CA ARG A 43 6.42 2.72 14.08
C ARG A 43 5.20 2.38 13.24
N SER A 44 4.70 3.34 12.47
CA SER A 44 3.51 3.17 11.66
C SER A 44 3.83 3.31 10.18
N PHE A 45 3.25 2.46 9.38
CA PHE A 45 3.24 2.62 7.94
C PHE A 45 2.42 3.87 7.59
N GLY A 46 2.98 4.78 6.78
CA GLY A 46 2.28 6.01 6.44
C GLY A 46 3.03 6.85 5.40
N ILE A 47 2.49 8.02 5.14
CA ILE A 47 3.09 9.03 4.29
C ILE A 47 3.51 10.21 5.15
N TYR A 48 4.76 10.61 5.02
CA TYR A 48 5.40 11.64 5.83
C TYR A 48 6.05 12.71 4.96
N ARG A 49 6.16 13.92 5.50
CA ARG A 49 6.96 15.01 4.94
C ARG A 49 8.04 15.37 5.94
N GLN A 50 9.26 15.58 5.44
CA GLN A 50 10.35 16.12 6.24
C GLN A 50 10.46 17.63 6.04
N GLU A 51 10.43 18.41 7.12
CA GLU A 51 10.64 19.85 7.13
C GLU A 51 11.76 20.20 8.13
N GLY A 52 12.98 20.36 7.64
CA GLY A 52 14.17 20.50 8.50
C GLY A 52 14.36 19.25 9.35
N ASP A 53 14.43 19.42 10.66
CA ASP A 53 14.58 18.33 11.65
C ASP A 53 13.22 17.74 12.10
N TYR A 54 12.10 18.26 11.58
CA TYR A 54 10.77 17.84 11.96
C TYR A 54 10.13 16.95 10.89
N THR A 55 9.57 15.81 11.32
CA THR A 55 8.84 14.89 10.47
C THR A 55 7.34 14.99 10.74
N GLN A 56 6.58 15.35 9.72
CA GLN A 56 5.13 15.50 9.79
C GLN A 56 4.44 14.29 9.17
N SER A 57 3.54 13.64 9.90
CA SER A 57 2.63 12.64 9.32
C SER A 57 1.57 13.35 8.48
N LEU A 58 1.39 12.89 7.24
CA LEU A 58 0.37 13.40 6.31
C LEU A 58 -0.85 12.48 6.26
N ALA A 59 -0.63 11.18 6.11
CA ALA A 59 -1.68 10.17 6.07
C ALA A 59 -1.15 8.81 6.52
N MET A 60 -2.05 7.95 6.98
CA MET A 60 -1.74 6.56 7.30
C MET A 60 -2.91 5.64 6.93
N PRO A 61 -2.62 4.40 6.51
CA PRO A 61 -3.66 3.39 6.36
C PRO A 61 -4.14 2.94 7.73
N LEU A 62 -5.42 2.62 7.79
CA LEU A 62 -6.08 2.06 8.97
C LEU A 62 -6.75 0.76 8.61
N TRP A 63 -6.56 -0.26 9.45
CA TRP A 63 -7.27 -1.53 9.35
C TRP A 63 -8.34 -1.60 10.42
N HIS A 64 -9.59 -1.69 10.00
CA HIS A 64 -10.73 -1.90 10.89
C HIS A 64 -10.91 -3.38 11.22
N TRP A 65 -10.03 -3.93 12.07
CA TRP A 65 -10.06 -5.33 12.47
C TRP A 65 -11.40 -5.77 13.04
N GLY A 66 -12.08 -4.90 13.80
CA GLY A 66 -13.41 -5.18 14.31
C GLY A 66 -14.42 -5.46 13.18
N ARG A 67 -14.36 -4.68 12.10
CA ARG A 67 -15.20 -4.88 10.91
C ARG A 67 -14.87 -6.18 10.20
N PHE A 68 -13.58 -6.50 10.08
CA PHE A 68 -13.13 -7.77 9.52
C PHE A 68 -13.70 -8.97 10.31
N TYR A 69 -13.56 -8.96 11.62
CA TYR A 69 -14.08 -10.05 12.48
C TYR A 69 -15.62 -10.14 12.44
N GLU A 70 -16.33 -9.02 12.42
CA GLU A 70 -17.78 -9.01 12.27
C GLU A 70 -18.22 -9.70 10.98
N LEU A 71 -17.61 -9.32 9.84
CA LEU A 71 -17.91 -9.91 8.54
C LEU A 71 -17.59 -11.42 8.53
N LEU A 72 -16.44 -11.80 9.10
CA LEU A 72 -16.03 -13.19 9.22
C LEU A 72 -17.05 -14.03 10.01
N ILE A 73 -17.46 -13.55 11.19
CA ILE A 73 -18.46 -14.24 12.04
C ILE A 73 -19.78 -14.36 11.29
N ARG A 74 -20.23 -13.33 10.59
CA ARG A 74 -21.47 -13.38 9.79
C ARG A 74 -21.40 -14.48 8.73
N THR A 75 -20.30 -14.60 7.97
CA THR A 75 -20.15 -15.66 6.96
C THR A 75 -20.20 -17.06 7.57
N ILE A 76 -19.72 -17.24 8.80
CA ILE A 76 -19.80 -18.51 9.54
C ILE A 76 -21.28 -18.77 9.95
N MET A 77 -21.95 -17.77 10.54
CA MET A 77 -23.33 -17.90 11.00
C MET A 77 -24.31 -18.15 9.86
N ASP A 78 -24.10 -17.52 8.71
CA ASP A 78 -24.93 -17.68 7.52
C ASP A 78 -24.62 -18.97 6.74
N GLY A 79 -23.68 -19.79 7.21
CA GLY A 79 -23.27 -21.05 6.57
C GLY A 79 -22.59 -20.85 5.21
N THR A 80 -22.19 -19.63 4.88
CA THR A 80 -21.46 -19.31 3.62
C THR A 80 -19.94 -19.53 3.77
N TRP A 81 -19.47 -19.73 5.00
CA TRP A 81 -18.11 -20.11 5.27
C TRP A 81 -17.83 -21.48 4.64
N LYS A 82 -16.92 -21.53 3.68
CA LYS A 82 -16.41 -22.77 3.11
C LYS A 82 -14.99 -22.95 3.59
N SER A 83 -14.79 -23.78 4.62
CA SER A 83 -13.47 -24.34 4.87
C SER A 83 -13.23 -25.39 3.80
N ASP A 84 -12.25 -25.19 2.96
CA ASP A 84 -11.83 -26.17 1.95
C ASP A 84 -11.00 -27.27 2.63
N ASP A 85 -11.60 -27.94 3.62
CA ASP A 85 -10.97 -28.96 4.45
C ASP A 85 -10.51 -30.21 3.66
N LYS A 86 -10.87 -30.28 2.37
CA LYS A 86 -10.57 -31.43 1.52
C LYS A 86 -9.35 -31.27 0.61
N ALA A 87 -8.75 -30.08 0.55
CA ALA A 87 -7.57 -29.87 -0.28
C ALA A 87 -6.29 -30.01 0.56
N PRO A 88 -5.48 -31.06 0.37
CA PRO A 88 -4.23 -31.20 1.08
C PRO A 88 -3.29 -30.04 0.75
N GLY A 89 -2.90 -29.27 1.76
CA GLY A 89 -1.94 -28.18 1.64
C GLY A 89 -2.51 -26.75 1.64
N LYS A 90 -3.81 -26.54 1.51
CA LYS A 90 -4.43 -25.21 1.63
C LYS A 90 -4.76 -24.90 3.08
N LYS A 91 -3.81 -24.29 3.80
CA LYS A 91 -3.95 -23.91 5.21
C LYS A 91 -4.33 -22.45 5.44
N ALA A 92 -4.44 -21.64 4.40
CA ALA A 92 -4.75 -20.23 4.53
C ALA A 92 -5.97 -19.83 3.69
N ILE A 93 -6.90 -19.12 4.30
CA ILE A 93 -8.01 -18.47 3.60
C ILE A 93 -7.59 -17.02 3.38
N ASN A 94 -7.51 -16.62 2.11
CA ASN A 94 -7.22 -15.26 1.74
C ASN A 94 -8.53 -14.47 1.62
N TYR A 95 -8.69 -13.44 2.44
CA TYR A 95 -9.76 -12.47 2.31
C TYR A 95 -9.27 -11.23 1.59
N TRP A 96 -9.90 -10.93 0.46
CA TRP A 96 -9.60 -9.74 -0.32
C TRP A 96 -10.63 -8.64 -0.04
N TRP A 97 -10.65 -8.17 1.20
CA TRP A 97 -11.56 -7.13 1.65
C TRP A 97 -10.83 -5.80 1.80
N GLY A 98 -11.24 -4.80 1.00
CA GLY A 98 -10.65 -3.48 0.95
C GLY A 98 -11.55 -2.40 1.55
N MET A 99 -11.43 -1.20 0.98
CA MET A 99 -12.23 -0.03 1.37
C MET A 99 -13.72 -0.22 1.15
N SER A 100 -14.13 -0.89 0.07
CA SER A 100 -15.55 -1.17 -0.24
C SER A 100 -16.22 -2.02 0.83
N ALA A 101 -15.48 -2.93 1.48
CA ALA A 101 -15.96 -3.72 2.61
C ALA A 101 -15.84 -2.99 3.96
N GLY A 102 -15.25 -1.79 3.99
CA GLY A 102 -14.99 -1.02 5.20
C GLY A 102 -13.89 -1.62 6.10
N VAL A 103 -13.04 -2.51 5.57
CA VAL A 103 -11.96 -3.16 6.32
C VAL A 103 -10.68 -2.32 6.31
N ILE A 104 -10.45 -1.59 5.21
CA ILE A 104 -9.32 -0.68 5.07
C ILE A 104 -9.84 0.75 4.94
N ASP A 105 -9.15 1.68 5.57
CA ASP A 105 -9.40 3.12 5.46
C ASP A 105 -8.08 3.91 5.42
N ILE A 106 -8.16 5.22 5.14
CA ILE A 106 -7.06 6.17 5.20
C ILE A 106 -7.43 7.29 6.16
N ILE A 107 -6.56 7.54 7.13
CA ILE A 107 -6.66 8.70 8.02
C ILE A 107 -5.69 9.76 7.54
N CYS A 108 -6.20 10.96 7.28
CA CYS A 108 -5.41 12.12 6.96
C CYS A 108 -5.11 12.96 8.21
N SER A 109 -3.91 13.52 8.27
CA SER A 109 -3.52 14.47 9.30
C SER A 109 -4.43 15.72 9.26
N LYS A 110 -4.61 16.33 10.43
CA LYS A 110 -5.31 17.63 10.53
C LYS A 110 -4.53 18.78 9.88
N ASN A 111 -3.23 18.59 9.68
CA ASN A 111 -2.30 19.61 9.17
C ASN A 111 -2.23 19.66 7.64
N ILE A 112 -2.89 18.74 6.92
CA ILE A 112 -2.96 18.84 5.45
C ILE A 112 -3.99 19.89 5.05
N PRO A 113 -3.77 20.60 3.91
CA PRO A 113 -4.74 21.58 3.38
C PRO A 113 -6.12 20.95 3.17
N ASN A 114 -7.17 21.74 3.43
CA ASN A 114 -8.55 21.26 3.29
C ASN A 114 -8.87 20.78 1.86
N GLU A 115 -8.32 21.45 0.86
CA GLU A 115 -8.49 21.08 -0.55
C GLU A 115 -7.89 19.72 -0.85
N THR A 116 -6.71 19.45 -0.32
CA THR A 116 -6.05 18.13 -0.44
C THR A 116 -6.88 17.05 0.25
N LYS A 117 -7.39 17.34 1.45
CA LYS A 117 -8.25 16.41 2.18
C LYS A 117 -9.52 16.08 1.38
N ARG A 118 -10.19 17.11 0.82
CA ARG A 118 -11.38 16.91 -0.02
C ARG A 118 -11.09 16.05 -1.25
N LEU A 119 -9.92 16.23 -1.88
CA LEU A 119 -9.49 15.38 -3.01
C LEU A 119 -9.28 13.93 -2.58
N VAL A 120 -8.63 13.69 -1.44
CA VAL A 120 -8.46 12.35 -0.88
C VAL A 120 -9.80 11.71 -0.57
N ASP A 121 -10.73 12.45 0.05
CA ASP A 121 -12.08 11.95 0.35
C ASP A 121 -12.85 11.60 -0.94
N LEU A 122 -12.73 12.41 -2.01
CA LEU A 122 -13.32 12.13 -3.31
C LEU A 122 -12.77 10.82 -3.93
N LEU A 123 -11.45 10.68 -3.97
CA LEU A 123 -10.79 9.47 -4.49
C LEU A 123 -11.17 8.23 -3.68
N LYS A 124 -11.22 8.36 -2.36
CA LYS A 124 -11.68 7.29 -1.46
C LYS A 124 -13.11 6.87 -1.77
N GLN A 125 -14.05 7.81 -1.94
CA GLN A 125 -15.42 7.50 -2.31
C GLN A 125 -15.52 6.83 -3.69
N SER A 126 -14.70 7.26 -4.66
CA SER A 126 -14.65 6.63 -5.98
C SER A 126 -14.16 5.18 -5.92
N ILE A 127 -13.18 4.87 -5.05
CA ILE A 127 -12.72 3.49 -4.81
C ILE A 127 -13.81 2.66 -4.11
N ILE A 128 -14.44 3.21 -3.07
CA ILE A 128 -15.50 2.53 -2.32
C ILE A 128 -16.70 2.18 -3.22
N SER A 129 -17.07 3.09 -4.12
CA SER A 129 -18.19 2.90 -5.06
C SER A 129 -17.83 2.05 -6.28
N GLY A 130 -16.57 1.65 -6.45
CA GLY A 130 -16.09 0.91 -7.62
C GLY A 130 -15.99 1.74 -8.90
N GLN A 131 -16.13 3.07 -8.81
CA GLN A 131 -15.94 3.96 -9.96
C GLN A 131 -14.47 4.13 -10.36
N PHE A 132 -13.56 3.86 -9.43
CA PHE A 132 -12.12 3.89 -9.66
C PHE A 132 -11.46 2.64 -9.07
N ASP A 133 -10.74 1.92 -9.92
CA ASP A 133 -9.89 0.81 -9.53
C ASP A 133 -8.44 1.16 -9.90
N VAL A 134 -7.54 1.07 -8.92
CA VAL A 134 -6.12 1.43 -9.07
C VAL A 134 -5.35 0.48 -9.99
N PHE A 135 -5.89 -0.72 -10.22
CA PHE A 135 -5.30 -1.77 -11.05
C PHE A 135 -6.09 -2.03 -12.33
N SER A 136 -6.88 -1.05 -12.78
CA SER A 136 -7.63 -1.13 -14.04
C SER A 136 -6.94 -0.37 -15.16
N GLY A 137 -7.27 -0.74 -16.38
CA GLY A 137 -6.83 -0.06 -17.59
C GLY A 137 -5.44 -0.47 -18.05
N VAL A 138 -4.83 0.36 -18.88
CA VAL A 138 -3.48 0.11 -19.41
C VAL A 138 -2.46 0.29 -18.29
N LEU A 139 -1.72 -0.77 -18.00
CA LEU A 139 -0.70 -0.78 -16.97
C LEU A 139 0.68 -0.99 -17.57
N SER A 140 1.61 -0.11 -17.25
CA SER A 140 2.99 -0.16 -17.72
C SER A 140 3.95 -0.42 -16.57
N SER A 141 4.86 -1.36 -16.77
CA SER A 141 5.99 -1.62 -15.90
C SER A 141 7.25 -0.93 -16.41
N GLN A 142 8.35 -1.04 -15.67
CA GLN A 142 9.67 -0.60 -16.09
C GLN A 142 10.13 -1.29 -17.40
N ASP A 143 9.65 -2.51 -17.65
CA ASP A 143 10.05 -3.35 -18.79
C ASP A 143 9.05 -3.27 -19.97
N GLY A 144 7.96 -2.53 -19.83
CA GLY A 144 6.94 -2.35 -20.88
C GLY A 144 5.51 -2.55 -20.40
N ILE A 145 4.59 -2.72 -21.34
CA ILE A 145 3.16 -2.86 -21.05
C ILE A 145 2.90 -4.23 -20.42
N VAL A 146 2.27 -4.24 -19.25
CA VAL A 146 1.84 -5.44 -18.52
C VAL A 146 0.40 -5.80 -18.85
N GLN A 147 -0.44 -4.79 -19.04
CA GLN A 147 -1.84 -4.90 -19.44
C GLN A 147 -2.18 -3.80 -20.43
N ASP A 148 -2.72 -4.17 -21.57
CA ASP A 148 -3.09 -3.26 -22.67
C ASP A 148 -4.61 -3.07 -22.84
N ASP A 149 -5.41 -3.81 -22.06
CA ASP A 149 -6.87 -3.70 -22.08
C ASP A 149 -7.35 -2.57 -21.17
N PRO A 150 -7.94 -1.49 -21.72
CA PRO A 150 -8.38 -0.33 -20.95
C PRO A 150 -9.58 -0.61 -20.02
N GLU A 151 -10.31 -1.71 -20.23
CA GLU A 151 -11.49 -2.06 -19.43
C GLU A 151 -11.22 -3.17 -18.42
N ARG A 152 -10.04 -3.80 -18.47
CA ARG A 152 -9.67 -4.88 -17.57
C ARG A 152 -9.08 -4.37 -16.27
N SER A 153 -9.41 -5.02 -15.15
CA SER A 153 -8.74 -4.89 -13.85
C SER A 153 -7.94 -6.13 -13.53
N LEU A 154 -6.81 -5.99 -12.84
CA LEU A 154 -6.07 -7.12 -12.32
C LEU A 154 -6.91 -7.85 -11.26
N THR A 155 -6.85 -9.17 -11.30
CA THR A 155 -7.48 -10.01 -10.28
C THR A 155 -6.67 -9.95 -8.98
N PRO A 156 -7.28 -10.28 -7.81
CA PRO A 156 -6.55 -10.39 -6.55
C PRO A 156 -5.33 -11.33 -6.62
N ASP A 157 -5.42 -12.42 -7.36
CA ASP A 157 -4.34 -13.38 -7.56
C ASP A 157 -3.16 -12.76 -8.35
N GLU A 158 -3.46 -11.95 -9.36
CA GLU A 158 -2.44 -11.24 -10.13
C GLU A 158 -1.77 -10.15 -9.29
N ILE A 159 -2.53 -9.43 -8.46
CA ILE A 159 -2.00 -8.41 -7.56
C ILE A 159 -1.06 -9.04 -6.50
N ILE A 160 -1.45 -10.18 -5.90
CA ILE A 160 -0.62 -10.89 -4.92
C ILE A 160 0.69 -11.40 -5.53
N LYS A 161 0.64 -11.80 -6.81
CA LYS A 161 1.81 -12.35 -7.53
C LYS A 161 2.61 -11.30 -8.28
N MET A 162 2.26 -10.02 -8.11
CA MET A 162 2.94 -8.93 -8.80
C MET A 162 4.43 -8.93 -8.47
N ASP A 163 5.25 -9.08 -9.49
CA ASP A 163 6.72 -9.12 -9.45
C ASP A 163 7.38 -8.02 -10.30
N TRP A 164 6.61 -7.01 -10.66
CA TRP A 164 7.04 -5.87 -11.45
C TRP A 164 6.77 -4.54 -10.74
N LEU A 165 7.50 -3.51 -11.14
CA LEU A 165 7.33 -2.14 -10.68
C LEU A 165 6.76 -1.28 -11.81
N ALA A 166 5.92 -0.31 -11.45
CA ALA A 166 5.37 0.63 -12.42
C ALA A 166 6.49 1.47 -13.09
N GLU A 167 6.26 1.92 -14.31
CA GLU A 167 7.24 2.66 -15.14
C GLU A 167 7.83 3.91 -14.47
N ASN A 168 7.10 4.52 -13.55
CA ASN A 168 7.53 5.73 -12.82
C ASN A 168 8.29 5.43 -11.52
N VAL A 169 8.52 4.15 -11.21
CA VAL A 169 9.31 3.72 -10.05
C VAL A 169 10.77 3.61 -10.44
N ILE A 170 11.64 4.19 -9.63
CA ILE A 170 13.11 4.09 -9.76
C ILE A 170 13.59 3.17 -8.63
N GLY A 171 14.18 2.05 -9.00
CA GLY A 171 14.60 0.99 -8.09
C GLY A 171 14.37 -0.39 -8.68
N SER A 172 14.59 -1.42 -7.89
CA SER A 172 14.39 -2.81 -8.28
C SER A 172 13.79 -3.63 -7.13
N ILE A 173 13.09 -4.71 -7.47
CA ILE A 173 12.69 -5.71 -6.48
C ILE A 173 13.92 -6.59 -6.21
N PRO A 174 14.37 -6.72 -4.94
CA PRO A 174 15.55 -7.54 -4.63
C PRO A 174 15.27 -9.01 -4.91
N LYS A 175 16.25 -9.70 -5.45
CA LYS A 175 16.19 -11.13 -5.65
C LYS A 175 16.28 -11.87 -4.31
N THR A 176 15.73 -13.09 -4.26
CA THR A 176 15.74 -13.90 -3.03
C THR A 176 17.15 -14.14 -2.48
N GLU A 177 18.17 -14.22 -3.37
CA GLU A 177 19.56 -14.38 -2.98
C GLU A 177 20.12 -13.14 -2.28
N GLU A 178 19.64 -11.93 -2.66
CA GLU A 178 20.04 -10.64 -2.08
C GLU A 178 19.42 -10.42 -0.68
N LEU A 179 18.33 -11.13 -0.38
CA LEU A 179 17.65 -11.08 0.92
C LEU A 179 18.25 -12.06 1.94
N LYS A 180 19.19 -12.93 1.53
CA LYS A 180 19.82 -13.89 2.42
C LYS A 180 20.90 -13.21 3.25
N GLU A 181 20.60 -13.15 4.54
CA GLU A 181 21.52 -13.04 5.68
C GLU A 181 22.38 -11.78 5.75
N GLN A 182 21.95 -10.90 6.60
CA GLN A 182 22.87 -10.04 7.36
C GLN A 182 22.69 -10.24 8.85
#